data_7c01b08ca8a9d703037d6ecb07f77bab
#
_entry.id   7c01b08ca8a9d703037d6ecb07f77bab
#
_cell.length_a   1.000
_cell.length_b   1.000
_cell.length_c   1.000
_cell.angle_alpha   90.00
_cell.angle_beta   90.00
_cell.angle_gamma   90.00
#
_symmetry.space_group_name_H-M   'P 1'
#
loop_
_entity.id
_entity.type
_entity.pdbx_description
1 polymer ?
#
loop_
_entity_poly.entity_id
_entity_poly.type
_entity_poly.pdbx_seq_one_letter_code
_entity_poly.pdbx_strand_id
1 'polypeptide(L)'
;MRDGKIHRIPLPVHSAALGPLMPRLPTSRRRCSPLTPHATVWLECGGNYAFGMDICEILEAVHRVGSIKHAAAEVHKSYRYVWNRIKEVEAALGYNLVEAHVGGAGARRSSLTDPARKLVKDFLVLL
;
A
#
# COMPACT_ATOMS: atom_id res chain seq x y z
N MET A 1 0.12 32.58 -0.45
CA MET A 1 1.29 32.12 -1.20
C MET A 1 1.52 30.67 -0.87
N ARG A 2 1.24 29.82 -1.81
CA ARG A 2 1.52 28.40 -1.65
C ARG A 2 2.94 28.21 -2.10
N ASP A 3 3.84 27.98 -1.15
CA ASP A 3 5.17 27.49 -1.47
C ASP A 3 5.01 26.12 -2.10
N GLY A 4 5.07 26.11 -3.41
CA GLY A 4 5.15 24.89 -4.19
C GLY A 4 6.48 24.19 -3.92
N LYS A 5 6.67 23.74 -2.71
CA LYS A 5 7.69 22.74 -2.45
C LYS A 5 7.24 21.48 -3.16
N ILE A 6 7.72 21.33 -4.37
CA ILE A 6 7.81 20.02 -4.98
C ILE A 6 8.63 19.20 -3.98
N HIS A 7 7.93 18.44 -3.14
CA HIS A 7 8.59 17.44 -2.34
C HIS A 7 9.21 16.48 -3.34
N ARG A 8 10.50 16.63 -3.55
CA ARG A 8 11.27 15.61 -4.24
C ARG A 8 10.95 14.32 -3.52
N ILE A 9 10.26 13.45 -4.19
CA ILE A 9 10.12 12.06 -3.77
C ILE A 9 11.54 11.63 -3.44
N PRO A 10 11.89 11.29 -2.18
CA PRO A 10 13.19 10.72 -1.93
C PRO A 10 13.25 9.47 -2.78
N LEU A 11 14.11 9.50 -3.77
CA LEU A 11 14.44 8.28 -4.51
C LEU A 11 14.73 7.22 -3.46
N PRO A 12 14.14 6.03 -3.59
CA PRO A 12 14.42 4.97 -2.65
C PRO A 12 15.93 4.89 -2.48
N VAL A 13 16.37 4.82 -1.23
CA VAL A 13 17.77 4.95 -0.81
C VAL A 13 18.66 3.82 -1.35
N HIS A 14 18.22 3.12 -2.35
CA HIS A 14 19.01 2.17 -3.12
C HIS A 14 20.17 2.80 -3.88
N SER A 15 20.16 4.11 -4.00
CA SER A 15 21.27 4.84 -4.61
C SER A 15 22.59 4.71 -3.83
N ALA A 16 22.52 4.49 -2.52
CA ALA A 16 23.71 4.29 -1.72
C ALA A 16 24.35 2.90 -1.89
N ALA A 17 23.55 1.90 -2.25
CA ALA A 17 24.02 0.54 -2.54
C ALA A 17 24.48 0.37 -3.98
N LEU A 18 24.15 1.31 -4.82
CA LEU A 18 24.51 1.32 -6.23
C LEU A 18 25.82 2.11 -6.43
N GLY A 19 26.84 1.86 -5.64
CA GLY A 19 28.16 2.38 -5.96
C GLY A 19 28.41 2.36 -7.47
N PRO A 20 29.59 2.59 -7.98
CA PRO A 20 29.89 2.86 -9.40
C PRO A 20 29.55 1.72 -10.38
N LEU A 21 28.70 0.78 -9.99
CA LEU A 21 28.16 -0.25 -10.88
C LEU A 21 27.03 0.33 -11.74
N MET A 22 27.44 1.19 -12.67
CA MET A 22 26.62 1.38 -13.86
C MET A 22 26.40 -0.01 -14.49
N PRO A 23 25.16 -0.42 -14.73
CA PRO A 23 24.91 -1.64 -15.47
C PRO A 23 25.64 -1.49 -16.81
N ARG A 24 26.53 -2.44 -17.12
CA ARG A 24 27.18 -2.47 -18.43
C ARG A 24 26.10 -2.51 -19.48
N LEU A 25 26.08 -1.51 -20.34
CA LEU A 25 25.22 -1.51 -21.50
C LEU A 25 25.48 -2.80 -22.29
N PRO A 26 24.45 -3.55 -22.62
CA PRO A 26 24.61 -4.75 -23.43
C PRO A 26 25.26 -4.35 -24.76
N THR A 27 26.39 -4.96 -25.07
CA THR A 27 27.12 -4.70 -26.33
C THR A 27 26.42 -5.26 -27.55
N SER A 28 25.35 -6.02 -27.38
CA SER A 28 24.54 -6.49 -28.49
C SER A 28 23.46 -5.47 -28.85
N ARG A 29 23.35 -5.12 -30.12
CA ARG A 29 22.29 -4.30 -30.68
C ARG A 29 20.93 -5.04 -30.62
N ARG A 30 20.56 -5.57 -29.47
CA ARG A 30 19.19 -6.05 -29.28
C ARG A 30 18.28 -4.84 -29.27
N ARG A 31 17.32 -4.81 -30.19
CA ARG A 31 16.26 -3.82 -30.13
C ARG A 31 15.66 -3.85 -28.74
N CYS A 32 15.69 -2.73 -28.06
CA CYS A 32 15.00 -2.58 -26.79
C CYS A 32 13.52 -2.97 -26.99
N SER A 33 13.03 -3.85 -26.15
CA SER A 33 11.58 -4.08 -26.05
C SER A 33 10.88 -2.76 -25.81
N PRO A 34 9.61 -2.60 -26.21
CA PRO A 34 8.89 -1.35 -25.96
C PRO A 34 9.02 -0.96 -24.49
N LEU A 35 9.33 0.32 -24.25
CA LEU A 35 9.44 0.86 -22.91
C LEU A 35 8.07 0.81 -22.22
N THR A 36 8.02 0.21 -21.05
CA THR A 36 6.81 0.15 -20.24
C THR A 36 6.98 1.08 -19.05
N PRO A 37 6.13 2.10 -18.88
CA PRO A 37 6.22 2.99 -17.73
C PRO A 37 5.73 2.25 -16.47
N HIS A 38 6.41 2.48 -15.36
CA HIS A 38 6.01 2.03 -14.04
C HIS A 38 6.00 3.23 -13.11
N ALA A 39 4.97 3.31 -12.28
CA ALA A 39 4.86 4.34 -11.26
C ALA A 39 4.34 3.71 -9.97
N THR A 40 4.80 4.21 -8.84
CA THR A 40 4.30 3.83 -7.52
C THR A 40 3.75 5.07 -6.84
N VAL A 41 2.52 4.97 -6.36
CA VAL A 41 1.84 6.06 -5.66
C VAL A 41 1.64 5.67 -4.21
N TRP A 42 1.88 6.60 -3.30
CA TRP A 42 1.57 6.45 -1.88
C TRP A 42 1.17 7.80 -1.28
N LEU A 43 0.52 7.75 -0.13
CA LEU A 43 0.14 8.92 0.65
C LEU A 43 1.05 9.03 1.87
N GLU A 44 1.42 10.25 2.20
CA GLU A 44 2.22 10.56 3.39
C GLU A 44 1.40 11.37 4.39
N CYS A 45 1.69 11.15 5.66
CA CYS A 45 1.17 11.96 6.74
C CYS A 45 2.36 12.50 7.55
N GLY A 46 2.49 13.83 7.64
CA GLY A 46 3.61 14.46 8.32
C GLY A 46 5.00 14.11 7.74
N GLY A 47 5.07 13.83 6.45
CA GLY A 47 6.32 13.46 5.76
C GLY A 47 6.71 11.99 5.91
N ASN A 48 5.84 11.18 6.52
CA ASN A 48 6.05 9.74 6.67
C ASN A 48 5.04 8.96 5.84
N TYR A 49 5.47 7.83 5.31
CA TYR A 49 4.59 6.91 4.61
C TYR A 49 3.40 6.53 5.48
N ALA A 50 2.20 6.72 4.97
CA ALA A 50 0.97 6.39 5.68
C ALA A 50 0.12 5.34 4.96
N PHE A 51 -0.04 5.46 3.64
CA PHE A 51 -0.94 4.59 2.88
C PHE A 51 -0.43 4.38 1.46
N GLY A 52 -0.52 3.16 0.97
CA GLY A 52 -0.11 2.82 -0.38
C GLY A 52 -0.84 1.59 -0.91
N MET A 53 -0.39 1.08 -2.05
CA MET A 53 -1.04 -0.03 -2.74
C MET A 53 -1.10 -1.30 -1.90
N ASP A 54 -0.07 -1.58 -1.11
CA ASP A 54 0.01 -2.76 -0.23
C ASP A 54 -1.14 -2.84 0.76
N ILE A 55 -1.40 -1.75 1.49
CA ILE A 55 -2.52 -1.70 2.43
C ILE A 55 -3.86 -1.57 1.72
N CYS A 56 -3.91 -0.90 0.58
CA CYS A 56 -5.12 -0.81 -0.24
C CYS A 56 -5.62 -2.20 -0.66
N GLU A 57 -4.74 -3.05 -1.18
CA GLU A 57 -5.06 -4.44 -1.54
C GLU A 57 -5.56 -5.26 -0.35
N ILE A 58 -4.93 -5.10 0.81
CA ILE A 58 -5.36 -5.76 2.04
C ILE A 58 -6.79 -5.34 2.41
N LEU A 59 -7.07 -4.04 2.39
CA LEU A 59 -8.40 -3.52 2.75
C LEU A 59 -9.48 -3.94 1.74
N GLU A 60 -9.17 -3.94 0.46
CA GLU A 60 -10.09 -4.46 -0.55
C GLU A 60 -10.40 -5.95 -0.33
N ALA A 61 -9.38 -6.75 0.00
CA ALA A 61 -9.58 -8.15 0.32
C ALA A 61 -10.46 -8.32 1.58
N VAL A 62 -10.21 -7.55 2.65
CA VAL A 62 -11.05 -7.57 3.85
C VAL A 62 -12.50 -7.21 3.52
N HIS A 63 -12.70 -6.20 2.70
CA HIS A 63 -14.03 -5.78 2.27
C HIS A 63 -14.77 -6.89 1.49
N ARG A 64 -14.05 -7.58 0.62
CA ARG A 64 -14.63 -8.63 -0.24
C ARG A 64 -14.95 -9.91 0.54
N VAL A 65 -14.06 -10.36 1.42
CA VAL A 65 -14.21 -11.64 2.12
C VAL A 65 -14.75 -11.53 3.55
N GLY A 66 -14.77 -10.34 4.13
CA GLY A 66 -15.33 -10.08 5.45
C GLY A 66 -14.53 -10.68 6.61
N SER A 67 -13.25 -10.99 6.42
CA SER A 67 -12.38 -11.62 7.42
C SER A 67 -10.92 -11.28 7.16
N ILE A 68 -10.20 -10.85 8.20
CA ILE A 68 -8.76 -10.59 8.10
C ILE A 68 -8.00 -11.88 7.77
N LYS A 69 -8.41 -13.00 8.35
CA LYS A 69 -7.78 -14.31 8.12
C LYS A 69 -7.89 -14.72 6.65
N HIS A 70 -9.07 -14.64 6.07
CA HIS A 70 -9.29 -14.99 4.67
C HIS A 70 -8.66 -13.97 3.72
N ALA A 71 -8.70 -12.68 4.08
CA ALA A 71 -8.01 -11.64 3.32
C ALA A 71 -6.50 -11.87 3.26
N ALA A 72 -5.88 -12.26 4.38
CA ALA A 72 -4.47 -12.59 4.42
C ALA A 72 -4.12 -13.74 3.46
N ALA A 73 -4.93 -14.79 3.43
CA ALA A 73 -4.75 -15.90 2.50
C ALA A 73 -4.87 -15.42 1.04
N GLU A 74 -5.81 -14.54 0.76
CA GLU A 74 -6.05 -14.02 -0.59
C GLU A 74 -4.89 -13.15 -1.10
N VAL A 75 -4.30 -12.33 -0.24
CA VAL A 75 -3.13 -11.51 -0.60
C VAL A 75 -1.80 -12.25 -0.41
N HIS A 76 -1.83 -13.56 -0.13
CA HIS A 76 -0.66 -14.41 0.07
C HIS A 76 0.30 -13.93 1.15
N LYS A 77 -0.26 -13.45 2.27
CA LYS A 77 0.49 -13.00 3.45
C LYS A 77 0.00 -13.75 4.70
N SER A 78 0.82 -13.74 5.75
CA SER A 78 0.40 -14.27 7.04
C SER A 78 -0.66 -13.39 7.68
N TYR A 79 -1.52 -13.97 8.50
CA TYR A 79 -2.49 -13.23 9.31
C TYR A 79 -1.81 -12.15 10.16
N ARG A 80 -0.69 -12.51 10.81
CA ARG A 80 0.08 -11.59 11.65
C ARG A 80 0.62 -10.39 10.87
N TYR A 81 1.14 -10.63 9.66
CA TYR A 81 1.60 -9.56 8.78
C TYR A 81 0.47 -8.58 8.44
N VAL A 82 -0.66 -9.11 8.00
CA VAL A 82 -1.81 -8.29 7.59
C VAL A 82 -2.35 -7.50 8.79
N TRP A 83 -2.50 -8.15 9.94
CA TRP A 83 -2.97 -7.50 11.15
C TRP A 83 -2.04 -6.37 11.60
N ASN A 84 -0.74 -6.63 11.67
CA ASN A 84 0.26 -5.63 12.02
C ASN A 84 0.24 -4.45 11.03
N ARG A 85 0.15 -4.74 9.74
CA ARG A 85 0.13 -3.71 8.71
C ARG A 85 -1.08 -2.78 8.84
N ILE A 86 -2.26 -3.35 9.10
CA ILE A 86 -3.46 -2.57 9.39
C ILE A 86 -3.23 -1.67 10.60
N LYS A 87 -2.69 -2.21 11.70
CA LYS A 87 -2.47 -1.45 12.93
C LYS A 87 -1.43 -0.34 12.78
N GLU A 88 -0.37 -0.56 12.02
CA GLU A 88 0.61 0.48 11.68
C GLU A 88 -0.03 1.66 10.96
N VAL A 89 -0.85 1.37 9.97
CA VAL A 89 -1.53 2.41 9.18
C VAL A 89 -2.59 3.13 10.01
N GLU A 90 -3.36 2.41 10.83
CA GLU A 90 -4.31 3.01 11.77
C GLU A 90 -3.61 3.97 12.74
N ALA A 91 -2.45 3.60 13.25
CA ALA A 91 -1.65 4.47 14.11
C ALA A 91 -1.16 5.73 13.38
N ALA A 92 -0.72 5.58 12.13
CA ALA A 92 -0.27 6.70 11.32
C ALA A 92 -1.41 7.66 10.94
N LEU A 93 -2.60 7.15 10.69
CA LEU A 93 -3.77 7.94 10.30
C LEU A 93 -4.55 8.51 11.49
N GLY A 94 -4.46 7.86 12.65
CA GLY A 94 -5.19 8.26 13.86
C GLY A 94 -6.65 7.81 13.90
N TYR A 95 -7.05 6.87 13.05
CA TYR A 95 -8.39 6.28 13.07
C TYR A 95 -8.37 4.82 12.63
N ASN A 96 -9.40 4.06 13.01
CA ASN A 96 -9.51 2.65 12.67
C ASN A 96 -9.90 2.45 11.20
N LEU A 97 -9.28 1.48 10.57
CA LEU A 97 -9.60 1.07 9.20
C LEU A 97 -10.56 -0.12 9.15
N VAL A 98 -10.48 -0.98 10.16
CA VAL A 98 -11.26 -2.22 10.23
C VAL A 98 -12.00 -2.29 11.55
N GLU A 99 -13.25 -2.72 11.49
CA GLU A 99 -14.10 -3.02 12.62
C GLU A 99 -14.37 -4.52 12.68
N ALA A 100 -14.33 -5.07 13.92
CA ALA A 100 -14.72 -6.44 14.17
C ALA A 100 -16.16 -6.51 14.61
N HIS A 101 -16.93 -7.41 14.03
CA HIS A 101 -18.30 -7.69 14.40
C HIS A 101 -18.43 -9.14 14.86
N VAL A 102 -19.20 -9.37 15.92
CA VAL A 102 -19.60 -10.70 16.31
C VAL A 102 -20.89 -11.02 15.56
N GLY A 103 -20.78 -11.87 14.55
CA GLY A 103 -21.94 -12.39 13.85
C GLY A 103 -22.66 -13.49 14.64
N GLY A 104 -23.89 -13.83 14.24
CA GLY A 104 -24.61 -14.97 14.77
C GLY A 104 -23.76 -16.25 14.71
N ALA A 105 -23.89 -17.15 15.68
CA ALA A 105 -23.13 -18.39 15.84
C ALA A 105 -21.62 -18.21 16.12
N GLY A 106 -21.19 -17.07 16.71
CA GLY A 106 -19.80 -16.86 17.12
C GLY A 106 -18.81 -16.58 15.99
N ALA A 107 -19.28 -16.41 14.76
CA ALA A 107 -18.42 -16.03 13.63
C ALA A 107 -17.94 -14.58 13.79
N ARG A 108 -16.64 -14.40 13.84
CA ARG A 108 -16.03 -13.07 13.82
C ARG A 108 -15.99 -12.58 12.37
N ARG A 109 -16.66 -11.48 12.10
CA ARG A 109 -16.61 -10.77 10.82
C ARG A 109 -15.81 -9.47 10.99
N SER A 110 -15.14 -9.10 9.95
CA SER A 110 -14.42 -7.83 9.86
C SER A 110 -14.96 -7.04 8.68
N SER A 111 -15.17 -5.75 8.89
CA SER A 111 -15.59 -4.83 7.83
C SER A 111 -14.75 -3.57 7.86
N LEU A 112 -14.70 -2.86 6.75
CA LEU A 112 -14.05 -1.56 6.69
C LEU A 112 -14.92 -0.51 7.39
N THR A 113 -14.27 0.41 8.10
CA THR A 113 -14.93 1.63 8.59
C THR A 113 -15.29 2.54 7.41
N ASP A 114 -16.21 3.48 7.62
CA ASP A 114 -16.59 4.45 6.58
C ASP A 114 -15.40 5.30 6.11
N PRO A 115 -14.53 5.82 7.01
CA PRO A 115 -13.31 6.50 6.60
C PRO A 115 -12.38 5.62 5.76
N ALA A 116 -12.26 4.33 6.10
CA ALA A 116 -11.44 3.40 5.34
C ALA A 116 -11.97 3.16 3.93
N ARG A 117 -13.27 2.97 3.79
CA ARG A 117 -13.92 2.83 2.46
C ARG A 117 -13.67 4.05 1.60
N LYS A 118 -13.84 5.24 2.18
CA LYS A 118 -13.56 6.48 1.48
C LYS A 118 -12.09 6.59 1.06
N LEU A 119 -11.18 6.27 1.97
CA LEU A 119 -9.74 6.34 1.69
C LEU A 119 -9.33 5.40 0.56
N VAL A 120 -9.80 4.16 0.56
CA VAL A 120 -9.53 3.19 -0.51
C VAL A 120 -10.06 3.72 -1.84
N LYS A 121 -11.30 4.19 -1.87
CA LYS A 121 -11.91 4.75 -3.07
C LYS A 121 -11.14 5.94 -3.61
N ASP A 122 -10.79 6.88 -2.75
CA ASP A 122 -10.06 8.10 -3.13
C ASP A 122 -8.64 7.75 -3.61
N PHE A 123 -7.99 6.77 -3.00
CA PHE A 123 -6.66 6.30 -3.42
C PHE A 123 -6.70 5.65 -4.81
N LEU A 124 -7.69 4.81 -5.07
CA LEU A 124 -7.82 4.13 -6.37
C LEU A 124 -8.06 5.11 -7.53
N VAL A 125 -8.66 6.26 -7.26
CA VAL A 125 -8.84 7.32 -8.26
C VAL A 125 -7.50 7.97 -8.67
N LEU A 126 -6.47 7.91 -7.81
CA LEU A 126 -5.14 8.44 -8.13
C LEU A 126 -4.34 7.57 -9.11
N LEU A 127 -4.76 6.33 -9.29
CA LEU A 127 -4.08 5.37 -10.15
C LEU A 127 -4.57 5.49 -11.60
#